data_0013e22d197be427491d05c06e33cfee
#
_entry.id   0013e22d197be427491d05c06e33cfee
#
_cell.length_a   1.000
_cell.length_b   1.000
_cell.length_c   1.000
_cell.angle_alpha   90.00
_cell.angle_beta   90.00
_cell.angle_gamma   90.00
#
_symmetry.space_group_name_H-M   'P 1'
#
loop_
_entity.id
_entity.type
_entity.pdbx_description
1 polymer ?
#
loop_
_entity_poly.entity_id
_entity_poly.type
_entity_poly.pdbx_seq_one_letter_code
_entity_poly.pdbx_strand_id
1 'polypeptide(L)'
;MSKRYIFTYFPHATKVTDTFPNSAAIYDDEWKLIRLLHNAPNGDHEHWLFHLKKDIGERNEVSKKYPKKVAELGKELDQFLAKTGAIYPTPNPNYNPEHASTPKPKKTYSAAQFKKMDKNQDGLITLKEFIGNPEGRNVPALKNQFSRRDGNGDAKLTLAELNK
;
A
#
# COMPACT_ATOMS: atom_id res chain seq x y z
N MET A 1 6.49 -19.59 -30.50
CA MET A 1 5.41 -19.48 -29.48
C MET A 1 5.12 -18.02 -29.26
N SER A 2 3.86 -17.59 -29.28
CA SER A 2 3.48 -16.21 -28.94
C SER A 2 3.76 -15.98 -27.45
N LYS A 3 4.41 -14.86 -27.12
CA LYS A 3 4.57 -14.44 -25.71
C LYS A 3 3.20 -14.31 -25.07
N ARG A 4 3.04 -14.85 -23.87
CA ARG A 4 1.82 -14.71 -23.07
C ARG A 4 2.07 -13.60 -22.05
N TYR A 5 1.16 -12.63 -22.00
CA TYR A 5 1.19 -11.56 -21.02
C TYR A 5 0.01 -11.66 -20.08
N ILE A 6 0.23 -11.29 -18.82
CA ILE A 6 -0.81 -11.06 -17.82
C ILE A 6 -0.85 -9.57 -17.53
N PHE A 7 -2.06 -9.00 -17.51
CA PHE A 7 -2.26 -7.58 -17.26
C PHE A 7 -3.09 -7.37 -16.02
N THR A 8 -2.73 -6.35 -15.25
CA THR A 8 -3.57 -5.83 -14.17
C THR A 8 -3.75 -4.34 -14.35
N TYR A 9 -4.95 -3.85 -14.06
CA TYR A 9 -5.27 -2.44 -14.17
C TYR A 9 -6.06 -1.99 -12.95
N PHE A 10 -5.53 -1.01 -12.23
CA PHE A 10 -6.10 -0.46 -11.01
C PHE A 10 -6.11 1.06 -11.07
N PRO A 11 -7.12 1.68 -11.74
CA PRO A 11 -7.16 3.13 -11.97
C PRO A 11 -7.62 3.95 -10.77
N HIS A 12 -7.93 3.32 -9.64
CA HIS A 12 -8.50 4.00 -8.49
C HIS A 12 -7.47 4.30 -7.42
N ALA A 13 -7.45 5.57 -6.95
CA ALA A 13 -6.78 5.89 -5.70
C ALA A 13 -7.60 5.33 -4.54
N THR A 14 -6.98 4.56 -3.67
CA THR A 14 -7.63 4.10 -2.45
C THR A 14 -7.35 5.08 -1.31
N LYS A 15 -8.32 5.26 -0.41
CA LYS A 15 -8.15 6.07 0.80
C LYS A 15 -7.29 5.38 1.87
N VAL A 16 -6.78 4.21 1.60
CA VAL A 16 -5.98 3.43 2.56
C VAL A 16 -4.51 3.80 2.37
N THR A 17 -3.88 4.28 3.39
CA THR A 17 -2.52 4.85 3.41
C THR A 17 -1.39 3.91 2.98
N ASP A 18 -1.65 2.60 2.89
CA ASP A 18 -0.64 1.59 2.55
C ASP A 18 -0.89 0.95 1.18
N THR A 19 -1.70 1.58 0.33
CA THR A 19 -2.01 1.03 -0.99
C THR A 19 -1.23 1.73 -2.09
N PHE A 20 -0.90 0.96 -3.11
CA PHE A 20 -0.29 1.47 -4.32
C PHE A 20 -1.13 2.59 -4.94
N PRO A 21 -0.49 3.60 -5.53
CA PRO A 21 -1.18 4.60 -6.34
C PRO A 21 -1.86 3.93 -7.53
N ASN A 22 -2.68 4.71 -8.25
CA ASN A 22 -3.29 4.27 -9.50
C ASN A 22 -2.23 3.62 -10.38
N SER A 23 -2.46 2.40 -10.83
CA SER A 23 -1.41 1.64 -11.50
C SER A 23 -1.94 0.69 -12.56
N ALA A 24 -1.07 0.34 -13.47
CA ALA A 24 -1.23 -0.76 -14.41
C ALA A 24 0.03 -1.62 -14.37
N ALA A 25 -0.10 -2.92 -14.54
CA ALA A 25 1.05 -3.78 -14.63
C ALA A 25 0.91 -4.80 -15.77
N ILE A 26 2.05 -5.18 -16.31
CA ILE A 26 2.19 -6.25 -17.28
C ILE A 26 3.25 -7.23 -16.78
N TYR A 27 2.94 -8.50 -16.94
CA TYR A 27 3.84 -9.62 -16.63
C TYR A 27 4.12 -10.40 -17.90
N ASP A 28 5.40 -10.70 -18.13
CA ASP A 28 5.80 -11.82 -18.98
C ASP A 28 6.38 -12.94 -18.08
N ASP A 29 6.95 -14.00 -18.66
CA ASP A 29 7.46 -15.16 -17.90
C ASP A 29 8.59 -14.80 -16.91
N GLU A 30 9.29 -13.70 -17.11
CA GLU A 30 10.48 -13.34 -16.36
C GLU A 30 10.40 -11.93 -15.74
N TRP A 31 9.57 -11.05 -16.29
CA TRP A 31 9.57 -9.63 -15.95
C TRP A 31 8.19 -9.14 -15.53
N LYS A 32 8.17 -8.19 -14.62
CA LYS A 32 7.01 -7.41 -14.25
C LYS A 32 7.32 -5.93 -14.40
N LEU A 33 6.54 -5.25 -15.23
CA LEU A 33 6.54 -3.79 -15.29
C LEU A 33 5.30 -3.28 -14.56
N ILE A 34 5.50 -2.39 -13.61
CA ILE A 34 4.43 -1.61 -12.97
C ILE A 34 4.54 -0.17 -13.49
N ARG A 35 3.44 0.36 -13.99
CA ARG A 35 3.30 1.77 -14.34
C ARG A 35 2.43 2.44 -13.29
N LEU A 36 3.00 3.38 -12.57
CA LEU A 36 2.28 4.25 -11.64
C LEU A 36 1.74 5.45 -12.42
N LEU A 37 0.43 5.57 -12.50
CA LEU A 37 -0.23 6.55 -13.37
C LEU A 37 -0.10 7.95 -12.75
N HIS A 38 0.48 8.89 -13.52
CA HIS A 38 0.68 10.29 -13.11
C HIS A 38 1.43 10.48 -11.79
N ASN A 39 2.35 9.56 -11.46
CA ASN A 39 3.09 9.58 -10.18
C ASN A 39 4.46 10.28 -10.28
N ALA A 40 4.94 10.59 -11.46
CA ALA A 40 6.17 11.34 -11.62
C ALA A 40 5.97 12.82 -11.28
N PRO A 41 7.02 13.54 -10.80
CA PRO A 41 6.91 14.95 -10.40
C PRO A 41 6.41 15.91 -11.49
N ASN A 42 6.63 15.56 -12.77
CA ASN A 42 6.15 16.30 -13.92
C ASN A 42 4.74 15.90 -14.40
N GLY A 43 4.06 15.01 -13.66
CA GLY A 43 2.75 14.48 -14.02
C GLY A 43 2.78 13.30 -15.00
N ASP A 44 3.95 12.88 -15.46
CA ASP A 44 4.13 11.68 -16.29
C ASP A 44 3.94 10.39 -15.47
N HIS A 45 4.02 9.27 -16.15
CA HIS A 45 3.98 7.96 -15.51
C HIS A 45 5.36 7.59 -14.96
N GLU A 46 5.37 7.02 -13.76
CA GLU A 46 6.55 6.38 -13.20
C GLU A 46 6.54 4.89 -13.54
N HIS A 47 7.70 4.29 -13.77
CA HIS A 47 7.83 2.88 -14.13
C HIS A 47 8.75 2.16 -13.17
N TRP A 48 8.28 1.01 -12.66
CA TRP A 48 9.07 0.08 -11.86
C TRP A 48 9.18 -1.24 -12.60
N LEU A 49 10.39 -1.75 -12.76
CA LEU A 49 10.66 -3.01 -13.45
C LEU A 49 11.31 -4.00 -12.49
N PHE A 50 10.77 -5.21 -12.44
CA PHE A 50 11.30 -6.31 -11.63
C PHE A 50 11.60 -7.53 -12.50
N HIS A 51 12.68 -8.25 -12.17
CA HIS A 51 13.04 -9.51 -12.82
C HIS A 51 12.60 -10.68 -11.95
N LEU A 52 11.37 -11.14 -12.11
CA LEU A 52 10.71 -12.11 -11.21
C LEU A 52 11.45 -13.45 -11.07
N LYS A 53 12.11 -13.91 -12.14
CA LYS A 53 12.87 -15.16 -12.09
C LYS A 53 14.09 -15.10 -11.17
N LYS A 54 14.66 -13.92 -10.96
CA LYS A 54 15.82 -13.68 -10.08
C LYS A 54 15.43 -13.07 -8.74
N ASP A 55 14.29 -12.38 -8.69
CA ASP A 55 13.79 -11.62 -7.55
C ASP A 55 12.27 -11.73 -7.48
N ILE A 56 11.79 -12.90 -7.08
CA ILE A 56 10.36 -13.15 -6.90
C ILE A 56 9.71 -12.26 -5.82
N GLY A 57 10.53 -11.75 -4.91
CA GLY A 57 10.09 -10.86 -3.83
C GLY A 57 10.00 -9.39 -4.21
N GLU A 58 10.32 -9.03 -5.49
CA GLU A 58 10.22 -7.66 -6.01
C GLU A 58 10.98 -6.63 -5.14
N ARG A 59 12.15 -6.99 -4.65
CA ARG A 59 12.97 -6.17 -3.73
C ARG A 59 13.91 -5.22 -4.45
N ASN A 60 14.23 -5.52 -5.73
CA ASN A 60 15.22 -4.78 -6.49
C ASN A 60 14.58 -4.20 -7.76
N GLU A 61 14.25 -2.92 -7.71
CA GLU A 61 13.77 -2.16 -8.84
C GLU A 61 14.92 -1.93 -9.84
N VAL A 62 14.72 -2.26 -11.11
CA VAL A 62 15.79 -2.26 -12.14
C VAL A 62 15.42 -1.51 -13.43
N SER A 63 14.41 -0.65 -13.45
CA SER A 63 13.95 0.09 -14.63
C SER A 63 15.08 0.90 -15.27
N LYS A 64 15.88 1.57 -14.46
CA LYS A 64 17.03 2.36 -14.93
C LYS A 64 18.11 1.51 -15.60
N LYS A 65 18.26 0.25 -15.19
CA LYS A 65 19.24 -0.69 -15.74
C LYS A 65 18.77 -1.30 -17.07
N TYR A 66 17.46 -1.42 -17.26
CA TYR A 66 16.87 -2.08 -18.44
C TYR A 66 15.83 -1.20 -19.16
N PRO A 67 16.21 0.01 -19.63
CA PRO A 67 15.26 0.95 -20.23
C PRO A 67 14.60 0.40 -21.51
N LYS A 68 15.31 -0.43 -22.28
CA LYS A 68 14.74 -1.09 -23.48
C LYS A 68 13.61 -2.07 -23.10
N LYS A 69 13.75 -2.77 -21.98
CA LYS A 69 12.71 -3.69 -21.49
C LYS A 69 11.50 -2.93 -20.95
N VAL A 70 11.72 -1.80 -20.29
CA VAL A 70 10.63 -0.89 -19.88
C VAL A 70 9.85 -0.40 -21.09
N ALA A 71 10.53 0.02 -22.17
CA ALA A 71 9.88 0.48 -23.38
C ALA A 71 9.11 -0.65 -24.10
N GLU A 72 9.69 -1.86 -24.18
CA GLU A 72 9.04 -3.05 -24.76
C GLU A 72 7.73 -3.35 -24.03
N LEU A 73 7.79 -3.57 -22.73
CA LEU A 73 6.61 -3.93 -21.93
C LEU A 73 5.61 -2.77 -21.82
N GLY A 74 6.11 -1.54 -21.79
CA GLY A 74 5.27 -0.34 -21.81
C GLY A 74 4.40 -0.26 -23.05
N LYS A 75 4.99 -0.54 -24.23
CA LYS A 75 4.26 -0.58 -25.49
C LYS A 75 3.16 -1.65 -25.53
N GLU A 76 3.46 -2.85 -25.03
CA GLU A 76 2.46 -3.93 -24.94
C GLU A 76 1.31 -3.56 -23.98
N LEU A 77 1.65 -2.90 -22.87
CA LEU A 77 0.66 -2.40 -21.92
C LEU A 77 -0.23 -1.34 -22.55
N ASP A 78 0.33 -0.39 -23.31
CA ASP A 78 -0.43 0.65 -24.02
C ASP A 78 -1.40 0.05 -25.04
N GLN A 79 -0.94 -0.93 -25.81
CA GLN A 79 -1.79 -1.62 -26.79
C GLN A 79 -2.95 -2.36 -26.10
N PHE A 80 -2.69 -3.02 -24.97
CA PHE A 80 -3.72 -3.70 -24.21
C PHE A 80 -4.75 -2.71 -23.66
N LEU A 81 -4.31 -1.64 -23.01
CA LEU A 81 -5.20 -0.63 -22.43
C LEU A 81 -6.05 0.06 -23.51
N ALA A 82 -5.45 0.38 -24.66
CA ALA A 82 -6.19 0.95 -25.80
C ALA A 82 -7.22 -0.04 -26.37
N LYS A 83 -6.84 -1.31 -26.55
CA LYS A 83 -7.72 -2.35 -27.10
C LYS A 83 -8.91 -2.65 -26.17
N THR A 84 -8.72 -2.55 -24.87
CA THR A 84 -9.78 -2.81 -23.87
C THR A 84 -10.62 -1.58 -23.56
N GLY A 85 -10.33 -0.41 -24.12
CA GLY A 85 -11.03 0.83 -23.82
C GLY A 85 -10.83 1.27 -22.35
N ALA A 86 -9.67 0.97 -21.79
CA ALA A 86 -9.36 1.33 -20.42
C ALA A 86 -9.43 2.85 -20.19
N ILE A 87 -10.18 3.27 -19.16
CA ILE A 87 -10.33 4.69 -18.83
C ILE A 87 -9.11 5.11 -18.00
N TYR A 88 -8.27 5.97 -18.56
CA TYR A 88 -7.18 6.56 -17.79
C TYR A 88 -7.69 7.54 -16.75
N PRO A 89 -7.19 7.49 -15.50
CA PRO A 89 -7.47 8.55 -14.54
C PRO A 89 -6.88 9.85 -15.06
N THR A 90 -7.68 10.90 -15.07
CA THR A 90 -7.21 12.25 -15.41
C THR A 90 -6.79 12.97 -14.14
N PRO A 91 -5.68 13.75 -14.15
CA PRO A 91 -5.34 14.60 -13.04
C PRO A 91 -6.51 15.53 -12.68
N ASN A 92 -6.81 15.65 -11.40
CA ASN A 92 -7.85 16.60 -10.95
C ASN A 92 -7.34 18.04 -11.13
N PRO A 93 -7.90 18.85 -12.05
CA PRO A 93 -7.43 20.23 -12.26
C PRO A 93 -7.64 21.13 -11.04
N ASN A 94 -8.53 20.74 -10.13
CA ASN A 94 -8.81 21.46 -8.89
C ASN A 94 -8.06 20.84 -7.68
N TYR A 95 -7.07 19.96 -7.93
CA TYR A 95 -6.28 19.40 -6.85
C TYR A 95 -5.40 20.50 -6.24
N ASN A 96 -5.66 20.80 -4.99
CA ASN A 96 -4.78 21.67 -4.19
C ASN A 96 -4.01 20.79 -3.19
N PRO A 97 -2.68 20.67 -3.32
CA PRO A 97 -1.86 19.90 -2.40
C PRO A 97 -1.92 20.41 -0.95
N GLU A 98 -2.22 21.70 -0.73
CA GLU A 98 -2.41 22.26 0.62
C GLU A 98 -3.66 21.73 1.32
N HIS A 99 -4.67 21.31 0.54
CA HIS A 99 -5.88 20.64 1.02
C HIS A 99 -5.81 19.12 0.89
N ALA A 100 -4.71 18.59 0.35
CA ALA A 100 -4.45 17.16 0.43
C ALA A 100 -4.46 16.78 1.90
N SER A 101 -5.36 15.86 2.28
CA SER A 101 -5.41 15.37 3.64
C SER A 101 -4.00 14.91 4.04
N THR A 102 -3.31 15.72 4.82
CA THR A 102 -2.09 15.28 5.48
C THR A 102 -2.39 13.92 6.10
N PRO A 103 -1.51 12.92 5.94
CA PRO A 103 -1.70 11.64 6.61
C PRO A 103 -2.04 11.96 8.06
N LYS A 104 -3.21 11.52 8.51
CA LYS A 104 -3.59 11.78 9.91
C LYS A 104 -2.43 11.28 10.76
N PRO A 105 -1.88 12.11 11.65
CA PRO A 105 -0.76 11.69 12.47
C PRO A 105 -1.14 10.36 13.13
N LYS A 106 -0.24 9.38 13.06
CA LYS A 106 -0.46 8.09 13.72
C LYS A 106 -0.93 8.40 15.14
N LYS A 107 -2.04 7.80 15.52
CA LYS A 107 -2.57 7.99 16.87
C LYS A 107 -1.53 7.48 17.86
N THR A 108 -0.87 8.39 18.55
CA THR A 108 0.06 8.08 19.64
C THR A 108 -0.70 8.09 20.95
N TYR A 109 -0.38 7.16 21.82
CA TYR A 109 -0.99 7.04 23.13
C TYR A 109 0.00 7.55 24.18
N SER A 110 -0.44 8.49 25.02
CA SER A 110 0.35 8.95 26.15
C SER A 110 0.38 7.89 27.26
N ALA A 111 1.34 8.00 28.18
CA ALA A 111 1.40 7.13 29.37
C ALA A 111 0.09 7.17 30.19
N ALA A 112 -0.56 8.33 30.26
CA ALA A 112 -1.85 8.48 30.94
C ALA A 112 -2.99 7.71 30.22
N GLN A 113 -3.01 7.73 28.89
CA GLN A 113 -3.97 6.96 28.10
C GLN A 113 -3.71 5.45 28.20
N PHE A 114 -2.44 5.05 28.16
CA PHE A 114 -2.04 3.66 28.40
C PHE A 114 -2.55 3.17 29.75
N LYS A 115 -2.27 3.91 30.82
CA LYS A 115 -2.72 3.60 32.18
C LYS A 115 -4.25 3.51 32.35
N LYS A 116 -5.00 4.27 31.53
CA LYS A 116 -6.47 4.19 31.46
C LYS A 116 -6.97 2.91 30.78
N MET A 117 -6.19 2.38 29.83
CA MET A 117 -6.51 1.16 29.11
C MET A 117 -6.10 -0.09 29.88
N ASP A 118 -4.98 -0.04 30.56
CA ASP A 118 -4.44 -1.06 31.48
C ASP A 118 -5.27 -1.07 32.77
N LYS A 119 -6.35 -1.86 32.74
CA LYS A 119 -7.31 -1.90 33.87
C LYS A 119 -6.82 -2.73 35.06
N ASN A 120 -6.03 -3.74 34.80
CA ASN A 120 -5.47 -4.62 35.81
C ASN A 120 -4.13 -4.11 36.36
N GLN A 121 -3.58 -3.03 35.78
CA GLN A 121 -2.33 -2.36 36.16
C GLN A 121 -1.11 -3.29 36.13
N ASP A 122 -1.09 -4.24 35.20
CA ASP A 122 0.05 -5.15 34.99
C ASP A 122 1.14 -4.58 34.06
N GLY A 123 0.94 -3.36 33.56
CA GLY A 123 1.87 -2.69 32.65
C GLY A 123 1.78 -3.14 31.19
N LEU A 124 0.77 -3.91 30.84
CA LEU A 124 0.54 -4.45 29.51
C LEU A 124 -0.93 -4.27 29.10
N ILE A 125 -1.21 -4.14 27.82
CA ILE A 125 -2.57 -4.05 27.29
C ILE A 125 -2.94 -5.36 26.62
N THR A 126 -3.89 -6.09 27.17
CA THR A 126 -4.47 -7.29 26.56
C THR A 126 -5.43 -6.90 25.42
N LEU A 127 -5.76 -7.83 24.52
CA LEU A 127 -6.76 -7.60 23.48
C LEU A 127 -8.11 -7.13 24.05
N LYS A 128 -8.52 -7.66 25.19
CA LYS A 128 -9.77 -7.27 25.88
C LYS A 128 -9.72 -5.81 26.33
N GLU A 129 -8.64 -5.37 26.90
CA GLU A 129 -8.42 -3.99 27.34
C GLU A 129 -8.32 -3.03 26.17
N PHE A 130 -7.65 -3.45 25.08
CA PHE A 130 -7.55 -2.68 23.85
C PHE A 130 -8.91 -2.45 23.18
N ILE A 131 -9.75 -3.47 23.14
CA ILE A 131 -11.12 -3.38 22.61
C ILE A 131 -12.00 -2.55 23.57
N GLY A 132 -11.90 -2.76 24.87
CA GLY A 132 -12.76 -2.15 25.86
C GLY A 132 -14.23 -2.58 25.71
N ASN A 133 -15.18 -1.62 25.80
CA ASN A 133 -16.58 -1.91 25.47
C ASN A 133 -16.72 -2.15 23.95
N PRO A 134 -17.17 -3.33 23.50
CA PRO A 134 -17.32 -3.67 22.08
C PRO A 134 -18.54 -3.04 21.43
N GLU A 135 -19.48 -2.49 22.19
CA GLU A 135 -20.74 -1.96 21.69
C GLU A 135 -20.50 -0.79 20.72
N GLY A 136 -21.09 -0.87 19.53
CA GLY A 136 -20.92 0.12 18.47
C GLY A 136 -19.53 0.19 17.82
N ARG A 137 -18.59 -0.74 18.13
CA ARG A 137 -17.21 -0.75 17.61
C ARG A 137 -17.00 -1.85 16.59
N ASN A 138 -16.16 -1.56 15.59
CA ASN A 138 -15.71 -2.58 14.63
C ASN A 138 -14.65 -3.49 15.27
N VAL A 139 -15.09 -4.51 15.98
CA VAL A 139 -14.23 -5.45 16.72
C VAL A 139 -13.24 -6.18 15.78
N PRO A 140 -13.61 -6.67 14.57
CA PRO A 140 -12.65 -7.25 13.63
C PRO A 140 -11.51 -6.31 13.27
N ALA A 141 -11.80 -5.04 13.00
CA ALA A 141 -10.77 -4.05 12.70
C ALA A 141 -9.84 -3.78 13.89
N LEU A 142 -10.39 -3.76 15.11
CA LEU A 142 -9.59 -3.60 16.33
C LEU A 142 -8.69 -4.80 16.62
N LYS A 143 -9.15 -6.03 16.37
CA LYS A 143 -8.31 -7.23 16.43
C LYS A 143 -7.13 -7.15 15.47
N ASN A 144 -7.38 -6.77 14.22
CA ASN A 144 -6.32 -6.60 13.22
C ASN A 144 -5.33 -5.50 13.63
N GLN A 145 -5.80 -4.38 14.19
CA GLN A 145 -4.93 -3.33 14.70
C GLN A 145 -4.08 -3.80 15.87
N PHE A 146 -4.63 -4.59 16.77
CA PHE A 146 -3.90 -5.17 17.87
C PHE A 146 -2.77 -6.08 17.36
N SER A 147 -3.09 -7.05 16.51
CA SER A 147 -2.11 -8.00 15.97
C SER A 147 -0.97 -7.33 15.17
N ARG A 148 -1.26 -6.20 14.49
CA ARG A 148 -0.21 -5.43 13.79
C ARG A 148 0.75 -4.71 14.75
N ARG A 149 0.31 -4.39 15.95
CA ARG A 149 1.12 -3.72 16.98
C ARG A 149 1.90 -4.69 17.85
N ASP A 150 1.33 -5.87 18.08
CA ASP A 150 1.95 -6.97 18.81
C ASP A 150 3.13 -7.53 17.96
N GLY A 151 4.28 -6.92 18.16
CA GLY A 151 5.47 -7.22 17.36
C GLY A 151 6.21 -8.48 17.81
N ASN A 152 6.01 -8.91 19.04
CA ASN A 152 6.64 -10.10 19.62
C ASN A 152 5.70 -11.32 19.65
N GLY A 153 4.39 -11.13 19.36
CA GLY A 153 3.40 -12.20 19.28
C GLY A 153 2.97 -12.76 20.63
N ASP A 154 3.16 -12.01 21.72
CA ASP A 154 2.81 -12.47 23.06
C ASP A 154 1.34 -12.23 23.46
N ALA A 155 0.53 -11.71 22.53
CA ALA A 155 -0.87 -11.33 22.69
C ALA A 155 -1.11 -10.21 23.72
N LYS A 156 -0.10 -9.36 23.95
CA LYS A 156 -0.14 -8.18 24.81
C LYS A 156 0.57 -7.02 24.13
N LEU A 157 0.28 -5.78 24.53
CA LEU A 157 0.94 -4.59 24.01
C LEU A 157 1.59 -3.80 25.15
N THR A 158 2.86 -3.51 24.99
CA THR A 158 3.55 -2.46 25.75
C THR A 158 3.16 -1.08 25.20
N LEU A 159 3.47 -0.01 25.94
CA LEU A 159 3.27 1.36 25.46
C LEU A 159 4.06 1.63 24.15
N ALA A 160 5.25 1.03 24.01
CA ALA A 160 6.06 1.15 22.79
C ALA A 160 5.39 0.48 21.59
N GLU A 161 4.83 -0.71 21.77
CA GLU A 161 4.10 -1.42 20.71
C GLU A 161 2.78 -0.75 20.37
N LEU A 162 2.09 -0.18 21.37
CA LEU A 162 0.85 0.56 21.15
C LEU A 162 1.08 1.79 20.25
N ASN A 163 2.30 2.32 20.19
CA ASN A 163 2.70 3.50 19.44
C ASN A 163 3.44 3.20 18.12
N LYS A 164 3.60 1.92 17.77
CA LYS A 164 4.08 1.51 16.46
C LYS A 164 2.95 1.64 15.42
#